data_ffaa866e28624b0a4a3351482cbf8ab0
#
_entry.id   ffaa866e28624b0a4a3351482cbf8ab0
#
_cell.length_a   1.000
_cell.length_b   1.000
_cell.length_c   1.000
_cell.angle_alpha   90.00
_cell.angle_beta   90.00
_cell.angle_gamma   90.00
#
_symmetry.space_group_name_H-M   'P 1'
#
loop_
_entity.id
_entity.type
_entity.pdbx_description
1 polymer ?
#
loop_
_entity_poly.entity_id
_entity_poly.type
_entity_poly.pdbx_seq_one_letter_code
_entity_poly.pdbx_strand_id
1 'polypeptide(L)'
;MHWAVPLGISFFSFQAYGYLADVYYRRTDCERNFRDYALFISFFPQIASGPISKAKDLLPQIKSLKTFDADKATQGLQLLLWGLFLKVVLADRLGLYVDSIYDNYTYQTGFSLFVASLCYSLQIYGDFAGYSLMAIGVAKVLGFDLINNFNRPYFATSITDF
;
A
#
# COMPACT_ATOMS: atom_id res chain seq x y z
N MET A 1 -4.81 28.75 12.98
CA MET A 1 -5.29 27.36 13.00
C MET A 1 -4.51 26.59 11.93
N HIS A 2 -3.62 25.69 12.33
CA HIS A 2 -2.92 24.82 11.36
C HIS A 2 -3.82 23.60 11.14
N TRP A 3 -4.43 23.50 9.97
CA TRP A 3 -5.19 22.33 9.57
C TRP A 3 -4.18 21.23 9.22
N ALA A 4 -4.12 20.17 10.00
CA ALA A 4 -3.35 18.99 9.63
C ALA A 4 -4.06 18.28 8.48
N VAL A 5 -3.31 17.96 7.42
CA VAL A 5 -3.85 17.16 6.31
C VAL A 5 -4.18 15.76 6.85
N PRO A 6 -5.40 15.22 6.64
CA PRO A 6 -5.74 13.88 7.08
C PRO A 6 -4.80 12.82 6.51
N LEU A 7 -4.39 11.89 7.36
CA LEU A 7 -3.57 10.76 6.93
C LEU A 7 -4.28 9.98 5.83
N GLY A 8 -3.55 9.68 4.74
CA GLY A 8 -4.07 8.86 3.65
C GLY A 8 -5.09 9.55 2.73
N ILE A 9 -5.21 10.90 2.76
CA ILE A 9 -6.19 11.64 1.95
C ILE A 9 -6.16 11.24 0.47
N SER A 10 -4.98 11.05 -0.10
CA SER A 10 -4.83 10.64 -1.51
C SER A 10 -5.39 9.24 -1.73
N PHE A 11 -5.08 8.29 -0.85
CA PHE A 11 -5.49 6.89 -0.99
C PHE A 11 -7.02 6.73 -0.89
N PHE A 12 -7.64 7.27 0.15
CA PHE A 12 -9.10 7.17 0.27
C PHE A 12 -9.83 7.99 -0.81
N SER A 13 -9.25 9.09 -1.29
CA SER A 13 -9.82 9.85 -2.41
C SER A 13 -9.77 9.04 -3.71
N PHE A 14 -8.65 8.39 -4.01
CA PHE A 14 -8.55 7.50 -5.18
C PHE A 14 -9.48 6.30 -5.08
N GLN A 15 -9.65 5.73 -3.88
CA GLN A 15 -10.59 4.64 -3.66
C GLN A 15 -12.04 5.08 -3.87
N ALA A 16 -12.42 6.26 -3.35
CA ALA A 16 -13.75 6.85 -3.56
C ALA A 16 -13.99 7.16 -5.05
N TYR A 17 -13.00 7.76 -5.73
CA TYR A 17 -13.07 8.04 -7.16
C TYR A 17 -13.21 6.75 -7.98
N GLY A 18 -12.40 5.73 -7.69
CA GLY A 18 -12.49 4.42 -8.35
C GLY A 18 -13.86 3.78 -8.18
N TYR A 19 -14.45 3.85 -6.97
CA TYR A 19 -15.81 3.39 -6.73
C TYR A 19 -16.84 4.14 -7.56
N LEU A 20 -16.79 5.49 -7.58
CA LEU A 20 -17.70 6.31 -8.37
C LEU A 20 -17.60 5.99 -9.87
N ALA A 21 -16.38 5.80 -10.38
CA ALA A 21 -16.16 5.41 -11.75
C ALA A 21 -16.75 4.02 -12.06
N ASP A 22 -16.52 3.03 -11.18
CA ASP A 22 -17.06 1.67 -11.37
C ASP A 22 -18.59 1.66 -11.35
N VAL A 23 -19.24 2.45 -10.49
CA VAL A 23 -20.71 2.63 -10.48
C VAL A 23 -21.19 3.35 -11.74
N TYR A 24 -20.51 4.43 -12.16
CA TYR A 24 -20.87 5.19 -13.35
C TYR A 24 -20.82 4.33 -14.62
N TYR A 25 -19.76 3.52 -14.76
CA TYR A 25 -19.61 2.59 -15.89
C TYR A 25 -20.38 1.27 -15.71
N ARG A 26 -21.25 1.16 -14.70
CA ARG A 26 -22.05 -0.03 -14.39
C ARG A 26 -21.24 -1.31 -14.22
N ARG A 27 -20.03 -1.19 -13.69
CA ARG A 27 -19.16 -2.33 -13.37
C ARG A 27 -19.47 -2.92 -11.99
N THR A 28 -20.11 -2.12 -11.14
CA THR A 28 -20.49 -2.48 -9.77
C THR A 28 -21.81 -1.78 -9.45
N ASP A 29 -22.69 -2.47 -8.71
CA ASP A 29 -23.91 -1.87 -8.21
C ASP A 29 -23.63 -0.84 -7.13
N CYS A 30 -24.48 0.19 -7.04
CA CYS A 30 -24.36 1.21 -6.03
C CYS A 30 -24.67 0.62 -4.64
N GLU A 31 -23.75 0.82 -3.70
CA GLU A 31 -23.97 0.45 -2.29
C GLU A 31 -24.95 1.44 -1.64
N ARG A 32 -26.08 0.92 -1.16
CA ARG A 32 -27.12 1.73 -0.53
C ARG A 32 -26.94 1.87 0.97
N ASN A 33 -26.17 0.97 1.58
CA ASN A 33 -25.90 1.03 3.01
C ASN A 33 -24.69 1.96 3.27
N PHE A 34 -24.98 3.11 3.86
CA PHE A 34 -23.94 4.10 4.18
C PHE A 34 -22.84 3.54 5.10
N ARG A 35 -23.19 2.63 6.04
CA ARG A 35 -22.20 2.05 6.96
C ARG A 35 -21.17 1.18 6.22
N ASP A 36 -21.65 0.34 5.29
CA ASP A 36 -20.78 -0.53 4.51
C ASP A 36 -19.89 0.29 3.56
N TYR A 37 -20.45 1.33 2.95
CA TYR A 37 -19.70 2.28 2.13
C TYR A 37 -18.64 3.04 2.95
N ALA A 38 -19.02 3.59 4.09
CA ALA A 38 -18.10 4.31 4.96
C ALA A 38 -16.96 3.41 5.44
N LEU A 39 -17.25 2.16 5.83
CA LEU A 39 -16.24 1.17 6.21
C LEU A 39 -15.34 0.80 5.03
N PHE A 40 -15.89 0.67 3.82
CA PHE A 40 -15.12 0.43 2.60
C PHE A 40 -14.10 1.54 2.34
N ILE A 41 -14.51 2.81 2.41
CA ILE A 41 -13.61 3.95 2.16
C ILE A 41 -12.58 4.13 3.28
N SER A 42 -13.00 3.92 4.54
CA SER A 42 -12.14 4.12 5.72
C SER A 42 -11.46 2.85 6.21
N PHE A 43 -11.39 1.81 5.37
CA PHE A 43 -10.81 0.53 5.77
C PHE A 43 -9.34 0.70 6.18
N PHE A 44 -9.11 0.73 7.50
CA PHE A 44 -7.87 1.22 8.09
C PHE A 44 -6.59 0.50 7.63
N PRO A 45 -6.58 -0.82 7.32
CA PRO A 45 -5.34 -1.46 6.90
C PRO A 45 -4.72 -0.85 5.64
N GLN A 46 -5.56 -0.33 4.74
CA GLN A 46 -5.10 0.20 3.45
C GLN A 46 -5.07 1.74 3.38
N ILE A 47 -5.60 2.46 4.38
CA ILE A 47 -5.84 3.91 4.30
C ILE A 47 -4.55 4.74 4.16
N ALA A 48 -3.42 4.26 4.69
CA ALA A 48 -2.16 5.01 4.66
C ALA A 48 -1.44 4.87 3.31
N SER A 49 -1.18 3.63 2.86
CA SER A 49 -0.46 3.31 1.61
C SER A 49 -0.73 1.87 1.16
N GLY A 50 -1.84 1.29 1.57
CA GLY A 50 -2.22 -0.06 1.19
C GLY A 50 -2.68 -0.17 -0.28
N PRO A 51 -2.92 -1.38 -0.77
CA PRO A 51 -3.45 -1.58 -2.10
C PRO A 51 -4.86 -0.98 -2.21
N ILE A 52 -5.12 -0.23 -3.29
CA ILE A 52 -6.44 0.35 -3.56
C ILE A 52 -7.39 -0.77 -3.98
N SER A 53 -8.24 -1.20 -3.05
CA SER A 53 -9.18 -2.31 -3.29
C SER A 53 -10.39 -1.86 -4.08
N LYS A 54 -10.82 -2.69 -5.04
CA LYS A 54 -12.06 -2.45 -5.77
C LYS A 54 -13.27 -2.79 -4.90
N ALA A 55 -14.36 -2.07 -5.09
CA ALA A 55 -15.60 -2.29 -4.36
C ALA A 55 -16.14 -3.71 -4.53
N LYS A 56 -16.06 -4.26 -5.75
CA LYS A 56 -16.48 -5.63 -6.07
C LYS A 56 -15.78 -6.71 -5.24
N ASP A 57 -14.54 -6.44 -4.78
CA ASP A 57 -13.73 -7.42 -4.07
C ASP A 57 -13.83 -7.23 -2.54
N LEU A 58 -13.94 -6.00 -2.05
CA LEU A 58 -13.92 -5.71 -0.61
C LEU A 58 -15.32 -5.61 0.01
N LEU A 59 -16.32 -5.01 -0.67
CA LEU A 59 -17.69 -4.87 -0.12
C LEU A 59 -18.34 -6.21 0.22
N PRO A 60 -18.26 -7.28 -0.60
CA PRO A 60 -18.80 -8.57 -0.22
C PRO A 60 -18.14 -9.15 1.03
N GLN A 61 -16.85 -8.91 1.21
CA GLN A 61 -16.12 -9.35 2.38
C GLN A 61 -16.53 -8.58 3.64
N ILE A 62 -16.82 -7.28 3.54
CA ILE A 62 -17.33 -6.45 4.64
C ILE A 62 -18.70 -6.95 5.11
N LYS A 63 -19.57 -7.37 4.18
CA LYS A 63 -20.91 -7.86 4.47
C LYS A 63 -20.94 -9.29 5.02
N SER A 64 -19.87 -10.05 4.83
CA SER A 64 -19.78 -11.43 5.29
C SER A 64 -19.36 -11.50 6.75
N LEU A 65 -19.97 -12.43 7.50
CA LEU A 65 -19.51 -12.74 8.84
C LEU A 65 -18.09 -13.32 8.79
N LYS A 66 -17.20 -12.79 9.61
CA LYS A 66 -15.82 -13.25 9.72
C LYS A 66 -15.69 -14.21 10.90
N THR A 67 -15.09 -15.34 10.65
CA THR A 67 -14.66 -16.29 11.69
C THR A 67 -13.14 -16.24 11.80
N PHE A 68 -12.62 -16.39 13.01
CA PHE A 68 -11.17 -16.43 13.19
C PHE A 68 -10.59 -17.71 12.58
N ASP A 69 -9.55 -17.54 11.77
CA ASP A 69 -8.81 -18.59 11.10
C ASP A 69 -7.33 -18.46 11.47
N ALA A 70 -6.81 -19.42 12.22
CA ALA A 70 -5.45 -19.41 12.73
C ALA A 70 -4.40 -19.48 11.61
N ASP A 71 -4.69 -20.22 10.53
CA ASP A 71 -3.75 -20.35 9.40
C ASP A 71 -3.67 -19.03 8.62
N LYS A 72 -4.82 -18.38 8.39
CA LYS A 72 -4.84 -17.03 7.78
C LYS A 72 -4.16 -16.00 8.67
N ALA A 73 -4.39 -16.05 9.97
CA ALA A 73 -3.74 -15.13 10.91
C ALA A 73 -2.22 -15.33 10.92
N THR A 74 -1.73 -16.57 10.92
CA THR A 74 -0.28 -16.86 10.84
C THR A 74 0.33 -16.34 9.55
N GLN A 75 -0.30 -16.58 8.41
CA GLN A 75 0.15 -16.02 7.12
C GLN A 75 0.13 -14.50 7.12
N GLY A 76 -0.90 -13.89 7.72
CA GLY A 76 -1.01 -12.43 7.86
C GLY A 76 0.14 -11.85 8.70
N LEU A 77 0.48 -12.48 9.82
CA LEU A 77 1.62 -12.09 10.66
C LEU A 77 2.97 -12.23 9.93
N GLN A 78 3.15 -13.29 9.14
CA GLN A 78 4.35 -13.46 8.32
C GLN A 78 4.52 -12.33 7.31
N LEU A 79 3.43 -11.95 6.61
CA LEU A 79 3.43 -10.83 5.66
C LEU A 79 3.71 -9.49 6.36
N LEU A 80 3.14 -9.28 7.54
CA LEU A 80 3.37 -8.09 8.36
C LEU A 80 4.85 -7.99 8.78
N LEU A 81 5.44 -9.07 9.26
CA LEU A 81 6.87 -9.11 9.63
C LEU A 81 7.77 -8.87 8.43
N TRP A 82 7.45 -9.46 7.27
CA TRP A 82 8.21 -9.24 6.05
C TRP A 82 8.09 -7.79 5.55
N GLY A 83 6.89 -7.19 5.63
CA GLY A 83 6.68 -5.78 5.32
C GLY A 83 7.46 -4.86 6.25
N LEU A 84 7.47 -5.12 7.57
CA LEU A 84 8.29 -4.40 8.55
C LEU A 84 9.79 -4.52 8.24
N PHE A 85 10.26 -5.70 7.86
CA PHE A 85 11.65 -5.90 7.45
C PHE A 85 12.00 -5.02 6.26
N LEU A 86 11.20 -5.03 5.20
CA LEU A 86 11.43 -4.20 4.02
C LEU A 86 11.43 -2.70 4.37
N LYS A 87 10.52 -2.26 5.21
CA LYS A 87 10.43 -0.85 5.63
C LYS A 87 11.61 -0.45 6.51
N VAL A 88 11.81 -1.12 7.63
CA VAL A 88 12.73 -0.67 8.67
C VAL A 88 14.18 -1.04 8.36
N VAL A 89 14.41 -2.23 7.80
CA VAL A 89 15.77 -2.74 7.55
C VAL A 89 16.30 -2.33 6.19
N LEU A 90 15.44 -2.31 5.16
CA LEU A 90 15.88 -1.96 3.81
C LEU A 90 15.64 -0.48 3.50
N ALA A 91 14.38 -0.03 3.48
CA ALA A 91 14.04 1.30 2.99
C ALA A 91 14.59 2.41 3.88
N ASP A 92 14.40 2.35 5.19
CA ASP A 92 14.88 3.40 6.11
C ASP A 92 16.40 3.46 6.16
N ARG A 93 17.10 2.33 6.01
CA ARG A 93 18.58 2.32 5.97
C ARG A 93 19.12 2.87 4.67
N LEU A 94 18.51 2.52 3.55
CA LEU A 94 18.85 3.13 2.26
C LEU A 94 18.57 4.64 2.28
N GLY A 95 17.48 5.08 2.91
CA GLY A 95 17.14 6.49 3.07
C GLY A 95 18.25 7.29 3.73
N LEU A 96 18.79 6.82 4.84
CA LEU A 96 19.90 7.49 5.54
C LEU A 96 21.12 7.69 4.62
N TYR A 97 21.44 6.69 3.79
CA TYR A 97 22.55 6.80 2.83
C TYR A 97 22.23 7.81 1.72
N VAL A 98 21.04 7.71 1.12
CA VAL A 98 20.59 8.58 0.03
C VAL A 98 20.56 10.03 0.47
N ASP A 99 19.96 10.33 1.63
CA ASP A 99 19.86 11.67 2.20
C ASP A 99 21.26 12.25 2.45
N SER A 100 22.19 11.45 3.00
CA SER A 100 23.57 11.91 3.25
C SER A 100 24.32 12.32 1.98
N ILE A 101 24.03 11.68 0.85
CA ILE A 101 24.64 11.99 -0.44
C ILE A 101 23.96 13.20 -1.09
N TYR A 102 22.60 13.23 -1.09
CA TYR A 102 21.87 14.30 -1.76
C TYR A 102 21.92 15.63 -1.01
N ASP A 103 21.96 15.63 0.30
CA ASP A 103 22.14 16.87 1.11
C ASP A 103 23.50 17.53 0.86
N ASN A 104 24.50 16.75 0.42
CA ASN A 104 25.86 17.22 0.16
C ASN A 104 26.26 17.03 -1.32
N TYR A 105 25.32 17.07 -2.25
CA TYR A 105 25.53 16.72 -3.67
C TYR A 105 26.67 17.51 -4.34
N THR A 106 26.91 18.76 -3.94
CA THR A 106 27.96 19.61 -4.51
C THR A 106 29.38 19.10 -4.24
N TYR A 107 29.57 18.30 -3.19
CA TYR A 107 30.86 17.71 -2.79
C TYR A 107 30.99 16.24 -3.22
N GLN A 108 29.96 15.69 -3.85
CA GLN A 108 29.94 14.27 -4.23
C GLN A 108 30.48 14.04 -5.63
N THR A 109 31.06 12.84 -5.84
CA THR A 109 31.46 12.42 -7.18
C THR A 109 30.26 11.98 -8.00
N GLY A 110 30.33 12.06 -9.33
CA GLY A 110 29.28 11.57 -10.22
C GLY A 110 28.95 10.09 -9.99
N PHE A 111 29.94 9.26 -9.63
CA PHE A 111 29.72 7.86 -9.29
C PHE A 111 28.90 7.71 -8.01
N SER A 112 29.19 8.49 -6.96
CA SER A 112 28.40 8.46 -5.71
C SER A 112 26.94 8.84 -5.96
N LEU A 113 26.69 9.86 -6.78
CA LEU A 113 25.33 10.29 -7.14
C LEU A 113 24.60 9.21 -7.95
N PHE A 114 25.29 8.52 -8.86
CA PHE A 114 24.72 7.40 -9.61
C PHE A 114 24.31 6.26 -8.68
N VAL A 115 25.18 5.85 -7.76
CA VAL A 115 24.87 4.82 -6.77
C VAL A 115 23.71 5.23 -5.86
N ALA A 116 23.70 6.50 -5.40
CA ALA A 116 22.60 7.03 -4.60
C ALA A 116 21.25 6.97 -5.34
N SER A 117 21.24 7.23 -6.66
CA SER A 117 20.02 7.12 -7.47
C SER A 117 19.49 5.68 -7.55
N LEU A 118 20.37 4.69 -7.67
CA LEU A 118 19.97 3.29 -7.61
C LEU A 118 19.44 2.90 -6.23
N CYS A 119 20.11 3.34 -5.16
CA CYS A 119 19.68 3.13 -3.79
C CYS A 119 18.32 3.79 -3.52
N TYR A 120 18.08 4.99 -4.05
CA TYR A 120 16.81 5.70 -3.95
C TYR A 120 15.66 4.93 -4.62
N SER A 121 15.92 4.36 -5.80
CA SER A 121 14.94 3.50 -6.47
C SER A 121 14.54 2.29 -5.60
N LEU A 122 15.54 1.61 -5.00
CA LEU A 122 15.28 0.48 -4.08
C LEU A 122 14.60 0.93 -2.78
N GLN A 123 14.93 2.12 -2.27
CA GLN A 123 14.29 2.72 -1.09
C GLN A 123 12.79 2.94 -1.33
N ILE A 124 12.42 3.60 -2.45
CA ILE A 124 11.00 3.83 -2.80
C ILE A 124 10.25 2.50 -2.89
N TYR A 125 10.83 1.52 -3.56
CA TYR A 125 10.21 0.20 -3.66
C TYR A 125 10.04 -0.46 -2.29
N GLY A 126 11.11 -0.50 -1.49
CA GLY A 126 11.08 -1.13 -0.16
C GLY A 126 10.08 -0.45 0.78
N ASP A 127 9.98 0.88 0.73
CA ASP A 127 9.03 1.67 1.51
C ASP A 127 7.58 1.34 1.13
N PHE A 128 7.25 1.45 -0.15
CA PHE A 128 5.88 1.25 -0.61
C PHE A 128 5.46 -0.22 -0.60
N ALA A 129 6.33 -1.15 -1.01
CA ALA A 129 6.05 -2.59 -0.92
C ALA A 129 5.94 -3.06 0.52
N GLY A 130 6.78 -2.53 1.43
CA GLY A 130 6.71 -2.81 2.86
C GLY A 130 5.35 -2.41 3.45
N TYR A 131 4.89 -1.19 3.19
CA TYR A 131 3.56 -0.76 3.63
C TYR A 131 2.43 -1.59 3.05
N SER A 132 2.49 -1.91 1.76
CA SER A 132 1.48 -2.75 1.11
C SER A 132 1.40 -4.14 1.74
N LEU A 133 2.54 -4.77 2.03
CA LEU A 133 2.58 -6.08 2.69
C LEU A 133 2.06 -6.02 4.13
N MET A 134 2.40 -4.96 4.88
CA MET A 134 1.86 -4.76 6.23
C MET A 134 0.33 -4.60 6.19
N ALA A 135 -0.20 -3.83 5.24
CA ALA A 135 -1.63 -3.64 5.06
C ALA A 135 -2.35 -4.95 4.74
N ILE A 136 -1.81 -5.74 3.80
CA ILE A 136 -2.32 -7.06 3.43
C ILE A 136 -2.24 -8.01 4.64
N GLY A 137 -1.13 -7.99 5.37
CA GLY A 137 -0.90 -8.82 6.55
C GLY A 137 -1.94 -8.55 7.64
N VAL A 138 -2.15 -7.27 8.00
CA VAL A 138 -3.15 -6.86 8.99
C VAL A 138 -4.56 -7.24 8.54
N ALA A 139 -4.92 -6.96 7.28
CA ALA A 139 -6.21 -7.32 6.73
C ALA A 139 -6.45 -8.85 6.80
N LYS A 140 -5.42 -9.65 6.49
CA LYS A 140 -5.49 -11.11 6.51
C LYS A 140 -5.69 -11.67 7.94
N VAL A 141 -5.05 -11.06 8.94
CA VAL A 141 -5.30 -11.40 10.37
C VAL A 141 -6.77 -11.14 10.75
N LEU A 142 -7.38 -10.09 10.19
CA LEU A 142 -8.80 -9.77 10.41
C LEU A 142 -9.77 -10.61 9.53
N GLY A 143 -9.24 -11.53 8.70
CA GLY A 143 -10.04 -12.37 7.82
C GLY A 143 -10.45 -11.70 6.49
N PHE A 144 -9.77 -10.61 6.10
CA PHE A 144 -9.97 -9.95 4.81
C PHE A 144 -8.83 -10.30 3.85
N ASP A 145 -9.19 -10.62 2.62
CA ASP A 145 -8.22 -10.87 1.56
C ASP A 145 -8.14 -9.62 0.65
N LEU A 146 -6.99 -8.93 0.70
CA LEU A 146 -6.68 -7.80 -0.17
C LEU A 146 -5.87 -8.27 -1.39
N ILE A 147 -5.91 -7.49 -2.47
CA ILE A 147 -5.11 -7.74 -3.67
C ILE A 147 -3.63 -7.44 -3.41
N ASN A 148 -2.75 -8.17 -4.06
CA ASN A 148 -1.32 -7.84 -4.05
C ASN A 148 -1.09 -6.60 -4.91
N ASN A 149 -0.35 -5.62 -4.35
CA ASN A 149 -0.05 -4.37 -5.04
C ASN A 149 1.15 -4.51 -5.99
N PHE A 150 2.09 -5.39 -5.66
CA PHE A 150 3.34 -5.55 -6.41
C PHE A 150 3.55 -7.00 -6.84
N ASN A 151 3.94 -7.17 -8.11
CA ASN A 151 4.38 -8.43 -8.67
C ASN A 151 5.73 -8.24 -9.37
N ARG A 152 6.82 -8.16 -8.58
CA ARG A 152 8.21 -8.04 -9.08
C ARG A 152 8.38 -6.88 -10.08
N PRO A 153 8.09 -5.60 -9.71
CA PRO A 153 8.00 -4.49 -10.66
C PRO A 153 9.30 -4.27 -11.46
N TYR A 154 10.48 -4.46 -10.85
CA TYR A 154 11.76 -4.31 -11.56
C TYR A 154 12.07 -5.42 -12.58
N PHE A 155 11.27 -6.48 -12.60
CA PHE A 155 11.37 -7.57 -13.59
C PHE A 155 10.21 -7.54 -14.58
N ALA A 156 9.41 -6.47 -14.58
CA ALA A 156 8.33 -6.29 -15.54
C ALA A 156 8.90 -6.17 -16.97
N THR A 157 8.28 -6.86 -17.91
CA THR A 157 8.69 -6.88 -19.31
C THR A 157 7.94 -5.86 -20.16
N SER A 158 6.89 -5.26 -19.60
CA SER A 158 6.07 -4.23 -20.24
C SER A 158 5.56 -3.22 -19.22
N ILE A 159 5.11 -2.04 -19.68
CA ILE A 159 4.46 -1.03 -18.84
C ILE A 159 3.16 -1.58 -18.23
N THR A 160 2.51 -2.51 -18.92
CA THR A 160 1.27 -3.13 -18.43
C THR A 160 1.51 -4.12 -17.30
N ASP A 161 2.71 -4.74 -17.27
CA ASP A 161 3.11 -5.69 -16.22
C ASP A 161 3.67 -4.98 -14.98
N PHE A 162 4.14 -3.74 -15.15
CA PHE A 162 4.64 -2.87 -14.07
C PHE A 162 3.48 -2.32 -13.25
#